data_961c60a2e10a7623e68dd937578c08d8
#
_entry.id   961c60a2e10a7623e68dd937578c08d8
#
_cell.length_a   1.000
_cell.length_b   1.000
_cell.length_c   1.000
_cell.angle_alpha   90.00
_cell.angle_beta   90.00
_cell.angle_gamma   90.00
#
_symmetry.space_group_name_H-M   'P 1'
#
loop_
_entity.id
_entity.type
_entity.pdbx_description
1 polymer ?
#
loop_
_entity_poly.entity_id
_entity_poly.type
_entity_poly.pdbx_seq_one_letter_code
_entity_poly.pdbx_strand_id
1 'polypeptide(L)'
;TYGANVGNESEGVSAAIPVRGFNYNLYGLTDYEKAHPNQPIIGTEVASTVGTRGVYLPETVLDKAGGYSGHFVADTLRAYLLDQDKSYPSWASQAQQWYSTTANDPRFMGGFVWTGFDYRGEPTPFAWPNISSHFGVMDVCGFPKNVYYYYKAQWGEMPVLHIAPHWNLNLPQGT
;
A
#
# COMPACT_ATOMS: atom_id res chain seq x y z
N THR A 1 10.79 -16.93 10.21
CA THR A 1 9.63 -16.49 9.41
C THR A 1 9.83 -16.79 7.93
N TYR A 2 8.81 -16.59 7.14
CA TYR A 2 8.83 -16.59 5.68
C TYR A 2 7.89 -15.52 5.16
N GLY A 3 8.21 -14.96 4.01
CA GLY A 3 7.37 -13.98 3.32
C GLY A 3 6.49 -14.70 2.31
N ALA A 4 5.20 -14.71 2.53
CA ALA A 4 4.25 -15.27 1.58
C ALA A 4 2.82 -14.82 1.89
N ASN A 5 2.00 -14.68 0.85
CA ASN A 5 0.56 -14.50 0.98
C ASN A 5 -0.12 -15.88 1.10
N VAL A 6 0.26 -16.65 2.09
CA VAL A 6 -0.35 -17.94 2.38
C VAL A 6 -1.49 -17.76 3.38
N GLY A 7 -2.49 -18.59 3.26
CA GLY A 7 -3.66 -18.59 4.13
C GLY A 7 -3.35 -18.74 5.62
N ASN A 8 -4.38 -18.92 6.40
CA ASN A 8 -4.30 -19.02 7.87
C ASN A 8 -3.77 -20.36 8.38
N GLU A 9 -3.20 -21.17 7.50
CA GLU A 9 -2.86 -22.55 7.81
C GLU A 9 -1.60 -22.64 8.66
N SER A 10 -1.69 -23.41 9.73
CA SER A 10 -0.58 -23.80 10.59
C SER A 10 -0.07 -25.21 10.26
N GLU A 11 -0.16 -25.61 8.99
CA GLU A 11 0.20 -26.94 8.54
C GLU A 11 1.57 -26.98 7.86
N GLY A 12 2.16 -28.14 7.79
CA GLY A 12 3.45 -28.37 7.14
C GLY A 12 4.55 -27.49 7.71
N VAL A 13 5.29 -26.80 6.84
CA VAL A 13 6.39 -25.92 7.24
C VAL A 13 5.91 -24.73 8.08
N SER A 14 4.68 -24.27 7.85
CA SER A 14 4.10 -23.16 8.62
C SER A 14 3.96 -23.47 10.10
N ALA A 15 3.66 -24.71 10.47
CA ALA A 15 3.55 -25.15 11.85
C ALA A 15 4.89 -25.13 12.61
N ALA A 16 6.01 -25.22 11.89
CA ALA A 16 7.34 -25.24 12.48
C ALA A 16 7.96 -23.85 12.66
N ILE A 17 7.31 -22.80 12.16
CA ILE A 17 7.86 -21.42 12.15
C ILE A 17 7.38 -20.66 13.38
N PRO A 18 8.29 -20.19 14.25
CA PRO A 18 7.90 -19.52 15.49
C PRO A 18 7.33 -18.11 15.28
N VAL A 19 7.67 -17.43 14.19
CA VAL A 19 7.17 -16.09 13.86
C VAL A 19 6.40 -16.14 12.54
N ARG A 20 5.12 -15.81 12.57
CA ARG A 20 4.27 -15.84 11.38
C ARG A 20 4.49 -14.61 10.51
N GLY A 21 4.83 -14.80 9.23
CA GLY A 21 4.86 -13.77 8.21
C GLY A 21 3.51 -13.62 7.52
N PHE A 22 3.10 -12.38 7.25
CA PHE A 22 1.93 -12.06 6.43
C PHE A 22 2.34 -11.15 5.28
N ASN A 23 1.93 -11.52 4.07
CA ASN A 23 1.90 -10.61 2.94
C ASN A 23 0.46 -10.13 2.79
N TYR A 24 0.23 -8.84 2.96
CA TYR A 24 -1.11 -8.25 2.83
C TYR A 24 -2.14 -8.94 3.74
N ASN A 25 -3.30 -9.31 3.21
CA ASN A 25 -4.35 -10.08 3.89
C ASN A 25 -4.70 -9.56 5.30
N LEU A 26 -4.96 -8.26 5.40
CA LEU A 26 -5.25 -7.60 6.68
C LEU A 26 -6.45 -8.22 7.43
N TYR A 27 -7.45 -8.71 6.69
CA TYR A 27 -8.62 -9.38 7.28
C TYR A 27 -8.25 -10.74 7.86
N GLY A 28 -7.44 -11.52 7.16
CA GLY A 28 -6.97 -12.83 7.64
C GLY A 28 -6.04 -12.72 8.85
N LEU A 29 -5.31 -11.61 8.98
CA LEU A 29 -4.47 -11.32 10.13
C LEU A 29 -5.28 -11.37 11.43
N THR A 30 -6.38 -10.65 11.51
CA THR A 30 -7.21 -10.56 12.71
C THR A 30 -7.79 -11.91 13.15
N ASP A 31 -8.16 -12.75 12.19
CA ASP A 31 -8.70 -14.09 12.49
C ASP A 31 -7.58 -15.05 12.91
N TYR A 32 -6.41 -14.93 12.27
CA TYR A 32 -5.23 -15.71 12.67
C TYR A 32 -4.79 -15.39 14.10
N GLU A 33 -4.78 -14.14 14.49
CA GLU A 33 -4.43 -13.70 15.84
C GLU A 33 -5.32 -14.27 16.92
N LYS A 34 -6.62 -14.39 16.66
CA LYS A 34 -7.59 -15.02 17.57
C LYS A 34 -7.30 -16.51 17.75
N ALA A 35 -6.95 -17.19 16.64
CA ALA A 35 -6.65 -18.63 16.67
C ALA A 35 -5.27 -18.94 17.28
N HIS A 36 -4.32 -18.00 17.19
CA HIS A 36 -2.92 -18.18 17.62
C HIS A 36 -2.46 -17.05 18.55
N PRO A 37 -3.05 -16.90 19.75
CA PRO A 37 -2.85 -15.73 20.61
C PRO A 37 -1.44 -15.55 21.16
N ASN A 38 -0.61 -16.57 21.09
CA ASN A 38 0.78 -16.54 21.60
C ASN A 38 1.84 -16.49 20.50
N GLN A 39 1.44 -16.43 19.24
CA GLN A 39 2.41 -16.42 18.13
C GLN A 39 2.71 -14.98 17.70
N PRO A 40 4.00 -14.58 17.69
CA PRO A 40 4.40 -13.28 17.13
C PRO A 40 4.16 -13.24 15.62
N ILE A 41 3.77 -12.06 15.14
CA ILE A 41 3.43 -11.81 13.75
C ILE A 41 4.29 -10.67 13.19
N ILE A 42 4.69 -10.78 11.93
CA ILE A 42 5.37 -9.73 11.18
C ILE A 42 4.73 -9.58 9.80
N GLY A 43 4.50 -8.35 9.38
CA GLY A 43 4.10 -8.06 8.01
C GLY A 43 5.29 -8.14 7.06
N THR A 44 5.36 -9.19 6.25
CA THR A 44 6.48 -9.39 5.33
C THR A 44 6.32 -8.59 4.04
N GLU A 45 5.08 -8.27 3.67
CA GLU A 45 4.72 -7.22 2.70
C GLU A 45 3.39 -6.61 3.14
N VAL A 46 3.34 -5.30 3.33
CA VAL A 46 2.16 -4.63 3.88
C VAL A 46 1.67 -3.49 3.01
N ALA A 47 0.41 -3.13 3.17
CA ALA A 47 -0.31 -2.06 2.50
C ALA A 47 -0.36 -2.24 0.98
N SER A 48 0.60 -1.71 0.23
CA SER A 48 0.66 -1.73 -1.24
C SER A 48 -0.35 -0.79 -1.90
N THR A 49 -0.40 0.45 -1.43
CA THR A 49 -1.10 1.50 -2.17
C THR A 49 -0.37 1.81 -3.47
N VAL A 50 -1.12 2.26 -4.47
CA VAL A 50 -0.59 2.65 -5.76
C VAL A 50 -0.86 4.12 -6.04
N GLY A 51 0.11 4.82 -6.60
CA GLY A 51 -0.01 6.23 -6.95
C GLY A 51 1.09 6.67 -7.90
N THR A 52 0.82 7.68 -8.71
CA THR A 52 1.80 8.33 -9.57
C THR A 52 2.14 9.69 -8.98
N ARG A 53 3.40 9.89 -8.60
CA ARG A 53 3.85 11.11 -7.92
C ARG A 53 3.38 12.38 -8.64
N GLY A 54 2.73 13.26 -7.89
CA GLY A 54 2.27 14.57 -8.37
C GLY A 54 1.04 14.55 -9.26
N VAL A 55 0.37 13.43 -9.42
CA VAL A 55 -0.88 13.34 -10.17
C VAL A 55 -2.05 13.60 -9.23
N TYR A 56 -2.79 14.67 -9.50
CA TYR A 56 -3.99 15.04 -8.75
C TYR A 56 -5.14 15.20 -9.74
N LEU A 57 -6.06 14.27 -9.70
CA LEU A 57 -7.24 14.26 -10.55
C LEU A 57 -8.46 14.65 -9.72
N PRO A 58 -9.45 15.37 -10.31
CA PRO A 58 -10.74 15.53 -9.66
C PRO A 58 -11.34 14.18 -9.30
N GLU A 59 -11.96 14.04 -8.13
CA GLU A 59 -12.60 12.79 -7.71
C GLU A 59 -13.72 12.31 -8.65
N THR A 60 -14.20 13.17 -9.51
CA THR A 60 -15.17 12.85 -10.57
C THR A 60 -14.57 12.01 -11.71
N VAL A 61 -13.25 11.95 -11.80
CA VAL A 61 -12.54 11.09 -12.76
C VAL A 61 -12.25 9.75 -12.08
N LEU A 62 -13.31 8.99 -11.84
CA LEU A 62 -13.22 7.61 -11.40
C LEU A 62 -13.20 6.74 -12.65
N ASP A 63 -12.07 6.12 -12.91
CA ASP A 63 -11.98 5.12 -13.95
C ASP A 63 -11.61 3.77 -13.36
N LYS A 64 -12.24 2.71 -13.84
CA LYS A 64 -11.85 1.35 -13.49
C LYS A 64 -10.63 1.00 -14.34
N ALA A 65 -9.47 1.06 -13.74
CA ALA A 65 -8.27 0.54 -14.37
C ALA A 65 -8.51 -0.93 -14.74
N GLY A 66 -8.40 -1.21 -16.04
CA GLY A 66 -8.91 -2.43 -16.63
C GLY A 66 -8.36 -3.71 -16.01
N GLY A 67 -9.23 -4.69 -15.81
CA GLY A 67 -8.89 -6.07 -15.58
C GLY A 67 -8.42 -6.44 -14.16
N TYR A 68 -8.20 -5.49 -13.26
CA TYR A 68 -7.74 -5.74 -11.91
C TYR A 68 -8.83 -5.40 -10.88
N SER A 69 -9.05 -6.32 -9.93
CA SER A 69 -9.96 -6.04 -8.82
C SER A 69 -9.26 -5.18 -7.76
N GLY A 70 -9.96 -4.17 -7.26
CA GLY A 70 -9.43 -3.26 -6.25
C GLY A 70 -10.16 -1.92 -6.28
N HIS A 71 -9.60 -0.96 -5.58
CA HIS A 71 -10.09 0.41 -5.59
C HIS A 71 -9.08 1.30 -6.28
N PHE A 72 -9.44 1.90 -7.43
CA PHE A 72 -8.54 2.72 -8.22
C PHE A 72 -9.17 4.06 -8.56
N VAL A 73 -8.40 5.13 -8.38
CA VAL A 73 -8.66 6.47 -8.87
C VAL A 73 -7.56 6.79 -9.87
N ALA A 74 -7.87 6.73 -11.16
CA ALA A 74 -6.87 6.73 -12.21
C ALA A 74 -7.33 7.49 -13.47
N ASP A 75 -6.37 7.99 -14.24
CA ASP A 75 -6.53 8.34 -15.64
C ASP A 75 -5.91 7.23 -16.48
N THR A 76 -6.74 6.34 -17.00
CA THR A 76 -6.29 5.16 -17.74
C THR A 76 -5.68 5.50 -19.09
N LEU A 77 -6.07 6.61 -19.72
CA LEU A 77 -5.50 7.06 -20.99
C LEU A 77 -4.05 7.49 -20.84
N ARG A 78 -3.71 8.11 -19.70
CA ARG A 78 -2.34 8.54 -19.40
C ARG A 78 -1.57 7.53 -18.55
N ALA A 79 -2.23 6.45 -18.14
CA ALA A 79 -1.67 5.49 -17.17
C ALA A 79 -1.19 6.17 -15.88
N TYR A 80 -1.97 7.10 -15.34
CA TYR A 80 -1.68 7.79 -14.08
C TYR A 80 -2.68 7.44 -13.00
N LEU A 81 -2.18 7.22 -11.81
CA LEU A 81 -2.95 6.98 -10.59
C LEU A 81 -2.92 8.21 -9.69
N LEU A 82 -4.03 8.49 -9.04
CA LEU A 82 -4.13 9.59 -8.08
C LEU A 82 -3.13 9.41 -6.93
N ASP A 83 -2.30 10.42 -6.68
CA ASP A 83 -1.29 10.42 -5.61
C ASP A 83 -1.88 10.90 -4.27
N GLN A 84 -2.89 10.20 -3.75
CA GLN A 84 -3.56 10.51 -2.48
C GLN A 84 -3.83 9.29 -1.60
N ASP A 85 -3.07 8.21 -1.77
CA ASP A 85 -3.23 6.97 -0.98
C ASP A 85 -4.65 6.37 -1.04
N LYS A 86 -5.37 6.58 -2.15
CA LYS A 86 -6.75 6.12 -2.34
C LYS A 86 -6.86 4.86 -3.19
N SER A 87 -5.81 4.52 -3.93
CA SER A 87 -5.82 3.40 -4.87
C SER A 87 -5.03 2.22 -4.34
N TYR A 88 -5.62 1.03 -4.41
CA TYR A 88 -4.99 -0.23 -4.01
C TYR A 88 -5.66 -1.44 -4.67
N PRO A 89 -4.92 -2.53 -4.96
CA PRO A 89 -5.49 -3.79 -5.43
C PRO A 89 -6.37 -4.46 -4.35
N SER A 90 -7.22 -5.41 -4.75
CA SER A 90 -8.15 -6.10 -3.83
C SER A 90 -7.46 -6.92 -2.73
N TRP A 91 -6.23 -7.34 -2.96
CA TRP A 91 -5.42 -8.08 -1.99
C TRP A 91 -4.63 -7.17 -1.04
N ALA A 92 -4.58 -5.87 -1.32
CA ALA A 92 -3.86 -4.86 -0.57
C ALA A 92 -4.76 -4.05 0.36
N SER A 93 -4.23 -3.02 0.97
CA SER A 93 -4.95 -2.05 1.78
C SER A 93 -4.32 -0.67 1.68
N GLN A 94 -5.01 0.35 2.16
CA GLN A 94 -4.39 1.65 2.40
C GLN A 94 -3.37 1.56 3.55
N ALA A 95 -2.39 2.45 3.54
CA ALA A 95 -1.41 2.58 4.61
C ALA A 95 -2.06 2.82 5.99
N GLN A 96 -3.08 3.67 6.03
CA GLN A 96 -3.81 3.99 7.25
C GLN A 96 -4.57 2.79 7.82
N GLN A 97 -5.20 1.98 6.97
CA GLN A 97 -5.91 0.77 7.39
C GLN A 97 -4.95 -0.23 8.02
N TRP A 98 -3.82 -0.47 7.36
CA TRP A 98 -2.78 -1.34 7.90
C TRP A 98 -2.28 -0.84 9.25
N TYR A 99 -1.85 0.42 9.31
CA TYR A 99 -1.28 0.99 10.53
C TYR A 99 -2.27 0.99 11.70
N SER A 100 -3.50 1.44 11.47
CA SER A 100 -4.51 1.50 12.55
C SER A 100 -4.86 0.12 13.11
N THR A 101 -4.77 -0.93 12.30
CA THR A 101 -5.06 -2.30 12.75
C THR A 101 -3.90 -2.89 13.56
N THR A 102 -2.66 -2.55 13.22
CA THR A 102 -1.47 -3.26 13.73
C THR A 102 -0.67 -2.47 14.77
N ALA A 103 -0.76 -1.14 14.79
CA ALA A 103 0.11 -0.27 15.59
C ALA A 103 0.03 -0.51 17.11
N ASN A 104 -1.12 -0.96 17.61
CA ASN A 104 -1.36 -1.18 19.02
C ASN A 104 -1.40 -2.67 19.40
N ASP A 105 -1.13 -3.57 18.50
CA ASP A 105 -1.07 -5.00 18.79
C ASP A 105 0.33 -5.38 19.29
N PRO A 106 0.49 -5.80 20.56
CA PRO A 106 1.80 -6.14 21.11
C PRO A 106 2.42 -7.39 20.51
N ARG A 107 1.67 -8.20 19.75
CA ARG A 107 2.17 -9.39 19.05
C ARG A 107 2.70 -9.05 17.67
N PHE A 108 2.32 -7.88 17.16
CA PHE A 108 2.72 -7.44 15.83
C PHE A 108 4.09 -6.76 15.88
N MET A 109 5.08 -7.40 15.30
CA MET A 109 6.49 -6.98 15.36
C MET A 109 6.84 -5.86 14.39
N GLY A 110 5.87 -5.37 13.60
CA GLY A 110 6.06 -4.39 12.56
C GLY A 110 5.88 -4.97 11.16
N GLY A 111 6.14 -4.16 10.13
CA GLY A 111 5.93 -4.58 8.75
C GLY A 111 6.84 -3.89 7.75
N PHE A 112 7.06 -4.56 6.63
CA PHE A 112 7.78 -4.04 5.49
C PHE A 112 6.80 -3.62 4.40
N VAL A 113 6.79 -2.35 4.09
CA VAL A 113 5.89 -1.82 3.05
C VAL A 113 6.28 -2.34 1.67
N TRP A 114 5.32 -2.82 0.90
CA TRP A 114 5.50 -3.05 -0.52
C TRP A 114 5.03 -1.82 -1.29
N THR A 115 5.93 -0.98 -1.83
CA THR A 115 7.39 -1.18 -1.82
C THR A 115 8.10 0.17 -1.66
N GLY A 116 9.42 0.18 -1.52
CA GLY A 116 10.17 1.42 -1.35
C GLY A 116 10.15 2.32 -2.59
N PHE A 117 10.31 1.75 -3.78
CA PHE A 117 10.40 2.47 -5.06
C PHE A 117 9.46 1.89 -6.09
N ASP A 118 8.97 2.72 -7.02
CA ASP A 118 8.41 2.22 -8.25
C ASP A 118 9.47 1.44 -9.03
N TYR A 119 9.06 0.41 -9.74
CA TYR A 119 9.98 -0.45 -10.50
C TYR A 119 9.36 -0.85 -11.83
N ARG A 120 10.22 -1.28 -12.77
CA ARG A 120 9.77 -1.73 -14.07
C ARG A 120 9.48 -3.22 -14.07
N GLY A 121 8.51 -3.63 -14.90
CA GLY A 121 8.16 -5.02 -15.15
C GLY A 121 6.80 -5.46 -14.61
N GLU A 122 6.21 -4.74 -13.67
CA GLU A 122 4.86 -5.02 -13.16
C GLU A 122 3.98 -3.77 -13.26
N PRO A 123 3.21 -3.61 -14.34
CA PRO A 123 2.47 -2.38 -14.60
C PRO A 123 1.12 -2.27 -13.87
N THR A 124 0.73 -3.22 -13.05
CA THR A 124 -0.53 -3.20 -12.31
C THR A 124 -0.82 -1.81 -11.69
N PRO A 125 -2.05 -1.26 -11.82
CA PRO A 125 -3.29 -1.85 -12.38
C PRO A 125 -3.42 -1.73 -13.91
N PHE A 126 -2.45 -1.16 -14.58
CA PHE A 126 -2.48 -0.96 -16.02
C PHE A 126 -2.00 -2.21 -16.77
N ALA A 127 -2.43 -2.32 -18.04
CA ALA A 127 -1.98 -3.37 -18.95
C ALA A 127 -0.87 -2.85 -19.88
N TRP A 128 -0.31 -3.75 -20.68
CA TRP A 128 0.57 -3.37 -21.78
C TRP A 128 -0.10 -2.29 -22.68
N PRO A 129 0.60 -1.25 -23.12
CA PRO A 129 2.06 -1.07 -23.17
C PRO A 129 2.70 -0.42 -21.93
N ASN A 130 2.00 -0.24 -20.83
CA ASN A 130 2.62 0.25 -19.61
C ASN A 130 3.61 -0.78 -19.04
N ILE A 131 4.73 -0.31 -18.54
CA ILE A 131 5.86 -1.16 -18.11
C ILE A 131 6.34 -0.85 -16.70
N SER A 132 5.71 0.09 -16.01
CA SER A 132 6.16 0.53 -14.67
C SER A 132 5.12 0.22 -13.62
N SER A 133 5.57 -0.25 -12.45
CA SER A 133 4.75 -0.30 -11.26
C SER A 133 4.50 1.10 -10.69
N HIS A 134 3.50 1.20 -9.80
CA HIS A 134 3.15 2.41 -9.06
C HIS A 134 3.02 2.14 -7.56
N PHE A 135 3.58 1.03 -7.07
CA PHE A 135 3.50 0.60 -5.67
C PHE A 135 4.50 1.32 -4.75
N GLY A 136 5.52 1.94 -5.31
CA GLY A 136 6.55 2.60 -4.52
C GLY A 136 6.00 3.73 -3.64
N VAL A 137 6.54 3.86 -2.43
CA VAL A 137 6.35 5.08 -1.62
C VAL A 137 7.13 6.26 -2.19
N MET A 138 8.12 5.95 -3.02
CA MET A 138 8.88 6.87 -3.87
C MET A 138 8.77 6.46 -5.34
N ASP A 139 8.95 7.40 -6.24
CA ASP A 139 9.01 7.10 -7.67
C ASP A 139 10.33 6.41 -8.07
N VAL A 140 10.47 6.05 -9.35
CA VAL A 140 11.70 5.38 -9.87
C VAL A 140 12.98 6.21 -9.72
N CYS A 141 12.85 7.52 -9.49
CA CYS A 141 13.97 8.44 -9.29
C CYS A 141 14.26 8.73 -7.81
N GLY A 142 13.48 8.13 -6.89
CA GLY A 142 13.64 8.33 -5.46
C GLY A 142 12.93 9.57 -4.90
N PHE A 143 12.05 10.20 -5.65
CA PHE A 143 11.26 11.31 -5.13
C PHE A 143 10.03 10.80 -4.38
N PRO A 144 9.75 11.34 -3.17
CA PRO A 144 8.66 10.86 -2.33
C PRO A 144 7.28 11.17 -2.92
N LYS A 145 6.36 10.21 -2.81
CA LYS A 145 4.92 10.39 -3.03
C LYS A 145 4.22 10.79 -1.72
N ASN A 146 2.92 11.09 -1.77
CA ASN A 146 2.19 11.51 -0.56
C ASN A 146 2.21 10.45 0.54
N VAL A 147 2.07 9.18 0.21
CA VAL A 147 2.12 8.07 1.17
C VAL A 147 3.44 7.98 1.94
N TYR A 148 4.56 8.43 1.36
CA TYR A 148 5.84 8.51 2.05
C TYR A 148 5.75 9.40 3.30
N TYR A 149 5.09 10.54 3.20
CA TYR A 149 4.96 11.48 4.31
C TYR A 149 4.04 10.95 5.40
N TYR A 150 3.06 10.12 5.05
CA TYR A 150 2.27 9.38 6.02
C TYR A 150 3.16 8.45 6.86
N TYR A 151 3.94 7.59 6.23
CA TYR A 151 4.85 6.70 6.96
C TYR A 151 5.91 7.46 7.76
N LYS A 152 6.45 8.54 7.20
CA LYS A 152 7.40 9.40 7.91
C LYS A 152 6.77 10.00 9.19
N ALA A 153 5.51 10.38 9.14
CA ALA A 153 4.79 10.90 10.31
C ALA A 153 4.51 9.82 11.37
N GLN A 154 4.27 8.57 10.94
CA GLN A 154 3.96 7.48 11.87
C GLN A 154 5.22 6.83 12.48
N TRP A 155 6.30 6.76 11.74
CA TRP A 155 7.51 6.05 12.15
C TRP A 155 8.69 6.97 12.47
N GLY A 156 8.61 8.23 12.10
CA GLY A 156 9.64 9.21 12.39
C GLY A 156 9.50 9.83 13.78
N GLU A 157 10.61 10.27 14.34
CA GLU A 157 10.65 10.97 15.64
C GLU A 157 10.31 12.46 15.52
N MET A 158 10.46 13.03 14.33
CA MET A 158 10.26 14.46 14.08
C MET A 158 8.85 14.75 13.59
N PRO A 159 8.22 15.85 14.03
CA PRO A 159 6.95 16.29 13.44
C PRO A 159 7.04 16.46 11.94
N VAL A 160 5.99 16.03 11.23
CA VAL A 160 5.89 16.14 9.78
C VAL A 160 4.74 17.06 9.42
N LEU A 161 5.03 18.08 8.60
CA LEU A 161 4.04 18.87 7.90
C LEU A 161 4.22 18.65 6.40
N HIS A 162 3.21 18.12 5.75
CA HIS A 162 3.18 17.90 4.30
C HIS A 162 1.86 18.41 3.74
N ILE A 163 1.95 19.23 2.70
CA ILE A 163 0.80 19.78 2.00
C ILE A 163 0.71 19.11 0.63
N ALA A 164 -0.36 18.38 0.42
CA ALA A 164 -0.76 17.83 -0.86
C ALA A 164 -2.11 18.45 -1.26
N PRO A 165 -2.31 18.74 -2.54
CA PRO A 165 -1.43 18.62 -3.70
C PRO A 165 -0.42 19.77 -3.84
N HIS A 166 0.42 19.72 -4.88
CA HIS A 166 1.24 20.85 -5.26
C HIS A 166 0.37 22.06 -5.74
N TRP A 167 0.94 23.25 -5.72
CA TRP A 167 0.19 24.49 -5.99
C TRP A 167 -0.05 24.81 -7.47
N ASN A 168 0.45 23.98 -8.40
CA ASN A 168 0.35 24.19 -9.86
C ASN A 168 -0.87 23.51 -10.49
N LEU A 169 -1.97 23.44 -9.77
CA LEU A 169 -3.20 22.85 -10.29
C LEU A 169 -4.05 23.92 -10.97
N ASN A 170 -4.54 23.61 -12.17
CA ASN A 170 -5.59 24.40 -12.83
C ASN A 170 -6.94 24.02 -12.21
N LEU A 171 -7.24 24.61 -11.07
CA LEU A 171 -8.51 24.42 -10.39
C LEU A 171 -9.52 25.49 -10.84
N PRO A 172 -10.82 25.18 -10.87
CA PRO A 172 -11.85 26.17 -11.07
C PRO A 172 -11.78 27.27 -10.00
N GLN A 173 -12.14 28.52 -10.37
CA GLN A 173 -12.15 29.62 -9.42
C GLN A 173 -13.14 29.33 -8.29
N GLY A 174 -12.67 29.38 -7.04
CA GLY A 174 -13.49 29.12 -5.84
C GLY A 174 -13.41 27.71 -5.28
N THR A 175 -12.44 26.91 -5.73
CA THR A 175 -12.12 25.60 -5.13
C THR A 175 -11.03 25.71 -4.05
#